data_3cd8e788c5c23290430a46cf605d4909
#
_entry.id   3cd8e788c5c23290430a46cf605d4909
#
_cell.length_a   1.000
_cell.length_b   1.000
_cell.length_c   1.000
_cell.angle_alpha   90.00
_cell.angle_beta   90.00
_cell.angle_gamma   90.00
#
_symmetry.space_group_name_H-M   'P 1'
#
loop_
_entity.id
_entity.type
_entity.pdbx_description
1 polymer ?
#
loop_
_entity_poly.entity_id
_entity_poly.type
_entity_poly.pdbx_seq_one_letter_code
_entity_poly.pdbx_strand_id
1 'polypeptide(L)'
;STSIVDGLISHNGEYRKGPLTSVAQSHALAQLISPNGIRTRRLRPWLISGNWLNHAMDNSYDPLYSALRDFLLDEGIIRVVPLPEVPEPNVSEYDWIDENILNAVSSRWGSLDLEGKARALSNLVRDSLIRSKPSTSRLEEIVWHCILAPGWSTDMVSQISSARVLWKDNSPNIASSKVIDKLIRDGKM
;
A
#
# COMPACT_ATOMS: atom_id res chain seq x y z
N SER A 1 10.88 19.78 -5.12
CA SER A 1 11.97 19.46 -6.04
C SER A 1 11.69 18.09 -6.66
N THR A 2 11.60 18.05 -7.98
CA THR A 2 11.49 16.80 -8.73
C THR A 2 12.86 16.14 -8.77
N SER A 3 13.03 15.04 -8.05
CA SER A 3 14.24 14.23 -8.14
C SER A 3 14.06 13.21 -9.25
N ILE A 4 15.03 13.11 -10.14
CA ILE A 4 15.13 12.01 -11.09
C ILE A 4 15.65 10.81 -10.27
N VAL A 5 14.92 9.71 -10.28
CA VAL A 5 15.36 8.48 -9.61
C VAL A 5 16.00 7.61 -10.69
N ASP A 6 17.32 7.53 -10.70
CA ASP A 6 18.04 6.57 -11.53
C ASP A 6 17.61 5.15 -11.12
N GLY A 7 17.16 4.37 -12.09
CA GLY A 7 16.68 3.00 -11.88
C GLY A 7 15.18 2.82 -11.98
N LEU A 8 14.37 3.89 -11.97
CA LEU A 8 12.94 3.80 -12.27
C LEU A 8 12.70 4.15 -13.74
N ILE A 9 13.12 3.26 -14.63
CA ILE A 9 12.93 3.39 -16.08
C ILE A 9 11.64 2.67 -16.45
N SER A 10 10.78 3.32 -17.23
CA SER A 10 9.60 2.66 -17.79
C SER A 10 10.01 1.58 -18.80
N HIS A 11 9.10 0.66 -19.11
CA HIS A 11 9.33 -0.37 -20.14
C HIS A 11 9.74 0.22 -21.50
N ASN A 12 9.43 1.49 -21.74
CA ASN A 12 9.79 2.24 -22.96
C ASN A 12 11.11 3.03 -22.84
N GLY A 13 11.89 2.83 -21.77
CA GLY A 13 13.16 3.52 -21.55
C GLY A 13 13.06 4.96 -21.08
N GLU A 14 11.86 5.45 -20.74
CA GLU A 14 11.67 6.79 -20.22
C GLU A 14 11.87 6.86 -18.70
N TYR A 15 12.61 7.88 -18.25
CA TYR A 15 12.75 8.15 -16.82
C TYR A 15 11.43 8.63 -16.22
N ARG A 16 10.97 7.97 -15.17
CA ARG A 16 9.79 8.41 -14.44
C ARG A 16 10.13 9.59 -13.54
N LYS A 17 9.41 10.70 -13.72
CA LYS A 17 9.56 11.92 -12.93
C LYS A 17 8.41 12.02 -11.94
N GLY A 18 8.72 12.24 -10.68
CA GLY A 18 7.72 12.46 -9.64
C GLY A 18 8.37 12.96 -8.36
N PRO A 19 7.59 13.47 -7.40
CA PRO A 19 8.12 13.88 -6.10
C PRO A 19 8.53 12.64 -5.32
N LEU A 20 9.83 12.48 -5.09
CA LEU A 20 10.34 11.46 -4.20
C LEU A 20 9.97 11.85 -2.76
N THR A 21 9.19 11.03 -2.08
CA THR A 21 8.76 11.30 -0.71
C THR A 21 9.92 11.22 0.28
N SER A 22 9.78 11.88 1.44
CA SER A 22 10.79 11.82 2.51
C SER A 22 11.05 10.38 2.97
N VAL A 23 10.04 9.52 2.94
CA VAL A 23 10.18 8.09 3.25
C VAL A 23 11.13 7.41 2.27
N ALA A 24 10.93 7.61 0.97
CA ALA A 24 11.79 7.03 -0.05
C ALA A 24 13.22 7.59 0.01
N GLN A 25 13.38 8.90 0.24
CA GLN A 25 14.71 9.53 0.40
C GLN A 25 15.44 9.00 1.63
N SER A 26 14.76 8.91 2.78
CA SER A 26 15.35 8.37 4.01
C SER A 26 15.76 6.92 3.87
N HIS A 27 14.95 6.12 3.16
CA HIS A 27 15.29 4.73 2.88
C HIS A 27 16.51 4.62 1.96
N ALA A 28 16.59 5.43 0.90
CA ALA A 28 17.75 5.45 0.01
C ALA A 28 19.04 5.79 0.78
N LEU A 29 18.98 6.78 1.69
CA LEU A 29 20.10 7.11 2.56
C LEU A 29 20.46 5.96 3.50
N ALA A 30 19.47 5.33 4.13
CA ALA A 30 19.69 4.18 5.02
C ALA A 30 20.31 2.99 4.26
N GLN A 31 19.91 2.77 3.01
CA GLN A 31 20.46 1.74 2.13
C GLN A 31 21.94 2.01 1.78
N LEU A 32 22.32 3.26 1.57
CA LEU A 32 23.72 3.64 1.34
C LEU A 32 24.59 3.42 2.58
N ILE A 33 24.08 3.71 3.77
CA ILE A 33 24.81 3.56 5.04
C ILE A 33 24.91 2.09 5.44
N SER A 34 23.85 1.31 5.25
CA SER A 34 23.77 -0.09 5.67
C SER A 34 23.01 -0.95 4.65
N PRO A 35 23.60 -1.26 3.50
CA PRO A 35 22.93 -1.95 2.39
C PRO A 35 22.39 -3.34 2.76
N ASN A 36 23.01 -4.03 3.71
CA ASN A 36 22.64 -5.36 4.15
C ASN A 36 21.99 -5.39 5.55
N GLY A 37 21.64 -4.22 6.09
CA GLY A 37 21.05 -4.11 7.42
C GLY A 37 19.71 -4.86 7.52
N ILE A 38 19.55 -5.73 8.51
CA ILE A 38 18.30 -6.47 8.74
C ILE A 38 17.12 -5.51 8.94
N ARG A 39 17.36 -4.41 9.67
CA ARG A 39 16.34 -3.37 9.90
C ARG A 39 15.94 -2.65 8.62
N THR A 40 16.91 -2.29 7.79
CA THR A 40 16.68 -1.64 6.50
C THR A 40 15.85 -2.55 5.59
N ARG A 41 16.21 -3.84 5.50
CA ARG A 41 15.44 -4.83 4.71
C ARG A 41 14.02 -5.02 5.22
N ARG A 42 13.82 -5.04 6.53
CA ARG A 42 12.50 -5.20 7.15
C ARG A 42 11.58 -4.00 6.87
N LEU A 43 12.14 -2.81 6.75
CA LEU A 43 11.40 -1.57 6.48
C LEU A 43 11.19 -1.29 4.98
N ARG A 44 11.83 -2.06 4.10
CA ARG A 44 11.76 -1.88 2.64
C ARG A 44 10.32 -1.86 2.07
N PRO A 45 9.40 -2.71 2.51
CA PRO A 45 8.00 -2.67 2.04
C PRO A 45 7.30 -1.32 2.26
N TRP A 46 7.74 -0.56 3.28
CA TRP A 46 7.17 0.75 3.62
C TRP A 46 7.60 1.89 2.72
N LEU A 47 8.49 1.62 1.75
CA LEU A 47 9.04 2.62 0.84
C LEU A 47 7.97 3.46 0.14
N ILE A 48 6.87 2.83 -0.24
CA ILE A 48 5.78 3.46 -0.99
C ILE A 48 4.71 4.11 -0.10
N SER A 49 4.78 3.94 1.23
CA SER A 49 3.77 4.48 2.15
C SER A 49 3.66 6.00 2.08
N GLY A 50 4.75 6.70 1.83
CA GLY A 50 4.75 8.15 1.65
C GLY A 50 3.97 8.59 0.41
N ASN A 51 4.05 7.85 -0.68
CA ASN A 51 3.28 8.10 -1.90
C ASN A 51 1.80 7.77 -1.68
N TRP A 52 1.49 6.71 -0.94
CA TRP A 52 0.11 6.40 -0.55
C TRP A 52 -0.54 7.55 0.23
N LEU A 53 0.20 8.17 1.15
CA LEU A 53 -0.29 9.30 1.95
C LEU A 53 -0.36 10.62 1.16
N ASN A 54 0.23 10.67 -0.02
CA ASN A 54 0.23 11.87 -0.85
C ASN A 54 -1.13 12.06 -1.51
N HIS A 55 -1.70 13.25 -1.39
CA HIS A 55 -2.97 13.63 -2.03
C HIS A 55 -2.96 13.60 -3.57
N ALA A 56 -1.80 13.47 -4.20
CA ALA A 56 -1.72 13.32 -5.66
C ALA A 56 -2.54 12.14 -6.17
N MET A 57 -2.60 11.03 -5.42
CA MET A 57 -3.41 9.86 -5.77
C MET A 57 -4.93 10.12 -5.70
N ASP A 58 -5.36 11.18 -5.03
CA ASP A 58 -6.79 11.53 -4.94
C ASP A 58 -7.30 12.21 -6.21
N ASN A 59 -6.40 12.75 -7.02
CA ASN A 59 -6.74 13.52 -8.22
C ASN A 59 -6.32 12.85 -9.53
N SER A 60 -5.28 12.01 -9.51
CA SER A 60 -4.73 11.38 -10.70
C SER A 60 -3.90 10.15 -10.36
N TYR A 61 -3.60 9.37 -11.39
CA TYR A 61 -2.63 8.28 -11.31
C TYR A 61 -1.25 8.80 -10.87
N ASP A 62 -0.66 8.17 -9.86
CA ASP A 62 0.71 8.46 -9.40
C ASP A 62 1.69 7.46 -10.05
N PRO A 63 2.41 7.85 -11.12
CA PRO A 63 3.33 6.95 -11.81
C PRO A 63 4.51 6.52 -10.92
N LEU A 64 4.87 7.33 -9.91
CA LEU A 64 5.95 6.98 -8.99
C LEU A 64 5.51 5.91 -7.99
N TYR A 65 4.26 5.98 -7.50
CA TYR A 65 3.69 4.94 -6.65
C TYR A 65 3.72 3.58 -7.35
N SER A 66 3.20 3.52 -8.57
CA SER A 66 3.17 2.28 -9.35
C SER A 66 4.57 1.76 -9.67
N ALA A 67 5.51 2.64 -10.04
CA ALA A 67 6.88 2.24 -10.30
C ALA A 67 7.59 1.68 -9.06
N LEU A 68 7.36 2.28 -7.88
CA LEU A 68 7.90 1.75 -6.61
C LEU A 68 7.27 0.42 -6.22
N ARG A 69 5.96 0.27 -6.42
CA ARG A 69 5.25 -0.99 -6.19
C ARG A 69 5.81 -2.10 -7.08
N ASP A 70 5.91 -1.85 -8.37
CA ASP A 70 6.39 -2.81 -9.36
C ASP A 70 7.86 -3.19 -9.07
N PHE A 71 8.70 -2.22 -8.72
CA PHE A 71 10.08 -2.48 -8.29
C PHE A 71 10.14 -3.40 -7.07
N LEU A 72 9.35 -3.14 -6.03
CA LEU A 72 9.32 -3.97 -4.83
C LEU A 72 8.78 -5.38 -5.09
N LEU A 73 7.84 -5.49 -6.05
CA LEU A 73 7.29 -6.78 -6.50
C LEU A 73 8.34 -7.58 -7.26
N ASP A 74 9.06 -6.98 -8.20
CA ASP A 74 10.10 -7.61 -9.01
C ASP A 74 11.29 -8.08 -8.13
N GLU A 75 11.62 -7.33 -7.09
CA GLU A 75 12.62 -7.70 -6.09
C GLU A 75 12.13 -8.79 -5.10
N GLY A 76 10.88 -9.23 -5.20
CA GLY A 76 10.30 -10.22 -4.30
C GLY A 76 10.11 -9.74 -2.86
N ILE A 77 10.11 -8.43 -2.63
CA ILE A 77 9.97 -7.81 -1.30
C ILE A 77 8.53 -7.79 -0.84
N ILE A 78 7.61 -7.64 -1.79
CA ILE A 78 6.17 -7.63 -1.57
C ILE A 78 5.47 -8.62 -2.50
N ARG A 79 4.22 -8.90 -2.17
CA ARG A 79 3.24 -9.50 -3.09
C ARG A 79 2.11 -8.49 -3.28
N VAL A 80 1.56 -8.47 -4.47
CA VAL A 80 0.35 -7.71 -4.80
C VAL A 80 -0.78 -8.69 -5.02
N VAL A 81 -1.85 -8.53 -4.26
CA VAL A 81 -3.00 -9.44 -4.26
C VAL A 81 -4.30 -8.64 -4.25
N PRO A 82 -5.41 -9.16 -4.79
CA PRO A 82 -6.71 -8.54 -4.62
C PRO A 82 -7.21 -8.68 -3.18
N LEU A 83 -8.06 -7.77 -2.74
CA LEU A 83 -8.55 -7.68 -1.36
C LEU A 83 -9.10 -9.01 -0.79
N PRO A 84 -9.85 -9.84 -1.55
CA PRO A 84 -10.30 -11.14 -1.05
C PRO A 84 -9.19 -12.16 -0.75
N GLU A 85 -7.96 -11.92 -1.20
CA GLU A 85 -6.78 -12.75 -0.92
C GLU A 85 -5.94 -12.25 0.26
N VAL A 86 -6.30 -11.10 0.85
CA VAL A 86 -5.68 -10.62 2.09
C VAL A 86 -6.14 -11.49 3.25
N PRO A 87 -5.23 -12.10 4.05
CA PRO A 87 -5.63 -13.03 5.10
C PRO A 87 -6.55 -12.44 6.17
N GLU A 88 -6.28 -11.22 6.61
CA GLU A 88 -7.04 -10.49 7.63
C GLU A 88 -7.31 -9.06 7.12
N PRO A 89 -8.25 -8.89 6.16
CA PRO A 89 -8.53 -7.56 5.60
C PRO A 89 -9.16 -6.67 6.67
N ASN A 90 -8.59 -5.48 6.88
CA ASN A 90 -9.18 -4.49 7.75
C ASN A 90 -9.93 -3.45 6.93
N VAL A 91 -11.23 -3.58 6.84
CA VAL A 91 -12.10 -2.68 6.06
C VAL A 91 -12.87 -1.69 6.92
N SER A 92 -12.57 -1.60 8.20
CA SER A 92 -13.27 -0.73 9.16
C SER A 92 -13.23 0.78 8.81
N GLU A 93 -12.25 1.21 8.01
CA GLU A 93 -12.16 2.58 7.52
C GLU A 93 -12.97 2.85 6.24
N TYR A 94 -13.51 1.81 5.62
CA TYR A 94 -14.22 1.89 4.36
C TYR A 94 -15.71 1.61 4.57
N ASP A 95 -16.49 2.65 4.89
CA ASP A 95 -17.93 2.58 5.10
C ASP A 95 -18.73 2.11 3.87
N TRP A 96 -18.07 2.01 2.73
CA TRP A 96 -18.59 1.52 1.47
C TRP A 96 -18.31 0.04 1.21
N ILE A 97 -17.50 -0.64 2.04
CA ILE A 97 -17.27 -2.09 1.95
C ILE A 97 -18.13 -2.79 3.00
N ASP A 98 -19.05 -3.62 2.53
CA ASP A 98 -19.77 -4.53 3.41
C ASP A 98 -18.88 -5.75 3.73
N GLU A 99 -18.54 -5.89 5.00
CA GLU A 99 -17.67 -6.98 5.49
C GLU A 99 -18.29 -8.36 5.24
N ASN A 100 -19.62 -8.51 5.31
CA ASN A 100 -20.29 -9.77 5.03
C ASN A 100 -20.18 -10.14 3.55
N ILE A 101 -20.31 -9.15 2.66
CA ILE A 101 -20.11 -9.35 1.22
C ILE A 101 -18.66 -9.73 0.94
N LEU A 102 -17.69 -9.03 1.54
CA LEU A 102 -16.27 -9.36 1.39
C LEU A 102 -15.97 -10.78 1.85
N ASN A 103 -16.46 -11.19 3.01
CA ASN A 103 -16.28 -12.56 3.55
C ASN A 103 -16.90 -13.61 2.62
N ALA A 104 -18.09 -13.36 2.08
CA ALA A 104 -18.74 -14.25 1.12
C ALA A 104 -17.98 -14.33 -0.21
N VAL A 105 -17.37 -13.25 -0.68
CA VAL A 105 -16.50 -13.21 -1.86
C VAL A 105 -15.21 -13.97 -1.59
N SER A 106 -14.54 -13.70 -0.47
CA SER A 106 -13.27 -14.33 -0.08
C SER A 106 -13.40 -15.86 0.02
N SER A 107 -14.51 -16.35 0.60
CA SER A 107 -14.75 -17.80 0.75
C SER A 107 -14.89 -18.55 -0.59
N ARG A 108 -15.28 -17.87 -1.67
CA ARG A 108 -15.47 -18.44 -3.00
C ARG A 108 -14.37 -18.05 -3.99
N TRP A 109 -13.48 -17.16 -3.60
CA TRP A 109 -12.53 -16.51 -4.50
C TRP A 109 -11.70 -17.50 -5.33
N GLY A 110 -11.23 -18.57 -4.71
CA GLY A 110 -10.44 -19.60 -5.39
C GLY A 110 -11.21 -20.43 -6.43
N SER A 111 -12.54 -20.45 -6.36
CA SER A 111 -13.40 -21.19 -7.29
C SER A 111 -13.94 -20.33 -8.44
N LEU A 112 -13.75 -19.01 -8.38
CA LEU A 112 -14.22 -18.09 -9.41
C LEU A 112 -13.24 -18.04 -10.58
N ASP A 113 -13.80 -18.02 -11.80
CA ASP A 113 -13.05 -17.65 -12.99
C ASP A 113 -12.75 -16.14 -13.02
N LEU A 114 -12.00 -15.69 -14.00
CA LEU A 114 -11.57 -14.29 -14.11
C LEU A 114 -12.77 -13.32 -14.19
N GLU A 115 -13.80 -13.70 -14.93
CA GLU A 115 -15.01 -12.87 -15.07
C GLU A 115 -15.82 -12.83 -13.77
N GLY A 116 -15.93 -13.96 -13.07
CA GLY A 116 -16.55 -14.05 -11.75
C GLY A 116 -15.83 -13.21 -10.71
N LYS A 117 -14.50 -13.24 -10.73
CA LYS A 117 -13.66 -12.37 -9.87
C LYS A 117 -13.90 -10.89 -10.17
N ALA A 118 -13.89 -10.49 -11.43
CA ALA A 118 -14.14 -9.11 -11.84
C ALA A 118 -15.54 -8.64 -11.41
N ARG A 119 -16.56 -9.47 -11.61
CA ARG A 119 -17.94 -9.17 -11.17
C ARG A 119 -18.06 -9.06 -9.64
N ALA A 120 -17.41 -9.94 -8.90
CA ALA A 120 -17.43 -9.93 -7.44
C ALA A 120 -16.80 -8.63 -6.88
N LEU A 121 -15.65 -8.21 -7.41
CA LEU A 121 -15.02 -6.95 -7.00
C LEU A 121 -15.82 -5.72 -7.45
N SER A 122 -16.42 -5.75 -8.65
CA SER A 122 -17.30 -4.66 -9.11
C SER A 122 -18.51 -4.48 -8.19
N ASN A 123 -19.09 -5.58 -7.69
CA ASN A 123 -20.17 -5.51 -6.72
C ASN A 123 -19.70 -4.94 -5.38
N LEU A 124 -18.50 -5.30 -4.93
CA LEU A 124 -17.92 -4.83 -3.67
C LEU A 124 -17.70 -3.31 -3.65
N VAL A 125 -17.31 -2.72 -4.80
CA VAL A 125 -16.99 -1.30 -4.93
C VAL A 125 -18.18 -0.44 -5.39
N ARG A 126 -19.32 -1.03 -5.62
CA ARG A 126 -20.48 -0.36 -6.22
C ARG A 126 -20.87 0.94 -5.50
N ASP A 127 -20.93 0.89 -4.19
CA ASP A 127 -21.33 2.03 -3.37
C ASP A 127 -20.29 3.15 -3.39
N SER A 128 -19.01 2.81 -3.48
CA SER A 128 -17.91 3.76 -3.63
C SER A 128 -18.00 4.51 -4.97
N LEU A 129 -18.28 3.80 -6.05
CA LEU A 129 -18.41 4.39 -7.38
C LEU A 129 -19.58 5.38 -7.45
N ILE A 130 -20.68 5.10 -6.76
CA ILE A 130 -21.84 6.01 -6.68
C ILE A 130 -21.46 7.28 -5.91
N ARG A 131 -20.70 7.16 -4.84
CA ARG A 131 -20.29 8.30 -3.99
C ARG A 131 -19.09 9.07 -4.56
N SER A 132 -18.44 8.57 -5.61
CA SER A 132 -17.21 9.12 -6.20
C SER A 132 -16.06 9.33 -5.18
N LYS A 133 -16.01 8.51 -4.15
CA LYS A 133 -14.96 8.52 -3.12
C LYS A 133 -14.67 7.09 -2.64
N PRO A 134 -13.40 6.69 -2.56
CA PRO A 134 -12.18 7.41 -2.93
C PRO A 134 -12.01 7.60 -4.45
N SER A 135 -10.93 8.25 -4.89
CA SER A 135 -10.59 8.35 -6.32
C SER A 135 -10.48 6.97 -6.96
N THR A 136 -10.68 6.88 -8.27
CA THR A 136 -10.57 5.61 -9.01
C THR A 136 -9.21 4.94 -8.81
N SER A 137 -8.13 5.74 -8.81
CA SER A 137 -6.77 5.23 -8.59
C SER A 137 -6.61 4.63 -7.19
N ARG A 138 -7.11 5.29 -6.15
CA ARG A 138 -7.08 4.70 -4.79
C ARG A 138 -7.97 3.48 -4.65
N LEU A 139 -9.13 3.51 -5.29
CA LEU A 139 -10.05 2.38 -5.27
C LEU A 139 -9.41 1.13 -5.88
N GLU A 140 -8.71 1.29 -7.00
CA GLU A 140 -7.97 0.22 -7.65
C GLU A 140 -6.89 -0.37 -6.73
N GLU A 141 -6.11 0.49 -6.07
CA GLU A 141 -5.06 0.04 -5.16
C GLU A 141 -5.62 -0.61 -3.88
N ILE A 142 -6.78 -0.19 -3.40
CA ILE A 142 -7.44 -0.80 -2.23
C ILE A 142 -8.01 -2.18 -2.56
N VAL A 143 -8.51 -2.39 -3.77
CA VAL A 143 -9.30 -3.57 -4.11
C VAL A 143 -8.52 -4.59 -4.93
N TRP A 144 -7.69 -4.13 -5.87
CA TRP A 144 -6.95 -5.00 -6.77
C TRP A 144 -5.47 -5.15 -6.44
N HIS A 145 -4.87 -4.14 -5.81
CA HIS A 145 -3.43 -4.07 -5.63
C HIS A 145 -3.03 -3.98 -4.14
N CYS A 146 -3.68 -4.76 -3.28
CA CYS A 146 -3.31 -4.84 -1.88
C CYS A 146 -1.87 -5.33 -1.73
N ILE A 147 -1.07 -4.61 -0.96
CA ILE A 147 0.34 -4.91 -0.79
C ILE A 147 0.55 -5.70 0.49
N LEU A 148 1.14 -6.88 0.37
CA LEU A 148 1.54 -7.74 1.47
C LEU A 148 3.05 -7.95 1.46
N ALA A 149 3.70 -7.81 2.61
CA ALA A 149 5.07 -8.24 2.81
C ALA A 149 5.14 -9.57 3.59
N PRO A 150 6.28 -10.26 3.58
CA PRO A 150 6.44 -11.49 4.36
C PRO A 150 6.10 -11.30 5.84
N GLY A 151 5.23 -12.15 6.35
CA GLY A 151 4.75 -12.09 7.74
C GLY A 151 3.64 -11.08 8.02
N TRP A 152 3.12 -10.40 6.99
CA TRP A 152 1.95 -9.55 7.12
C TRP A 152 0.66 -10.34 6.91
N SER A 153 -0.30 -10.18 7.82
CA SER A 153 -1.66 -10.71 7.67
C SER A 153 -2.64 -9.66 7.14
N THR A 154 -2.31 -8.37 7.32
CA THR A 154 -3.07 -7.23 6.79
C THR A 154 -2.26 -6.52 5.71
N ASP A 155 -2.94 -5.89 4.77
CA ASP A 155 -2.31 -5.10 3.71
C ASP A 155 -1.69 -3.79 4.23
N MET A 156 -0.84 -3.18 3.42
CA MET A 156 -0.14 -1.93 3.77
C MET A 156 -1.11 -0.80 4.13
N VAL A 157 -2.21 -0.66 3.41
CA VAL A 157 -3.18 0.42 3.64
C VAL A 157 -3.83 0.27 5.00
N SER A 158 -4.25 -0.93 5.38
CA SER A 158 -4.78 -1.24 6.71
C SER A 158 -3.77 -0.95 7.82
N GLN A 159 -2.50 -1.23 7.58
CA GLN A 159 -1.44 -0.93 8.55
C GLN A 159 -1.18 0.59 8.67
N ILE A 160 -1.22 1.35 7.57
CA ILE A 160 -1.14 2.81 7.60
C ILE A 160 -2.31 3.39 8.41
N SER A 161 -3.49 2.83 8.23
CA SER A 161 -4.68 3.20 8.99
C SER A 161 -4.50 2.97 10.48
N SER A 162 -3.96 1.82 10.87
CA SER A 162 -3.63 1.52 12.27
C SER A 162 -2.61 2.52 12.85
N ALA A 163 -1.62 2.95 12.06
CA ALA A 163 -0.69 3.99 12.48
C ALA A 163 -1.37 5.35 12.69
N ARG A 164 -2.37 5.71 11.87
CA ARG A 164 -3.14 6.94 12.03
C ARG A 164 -3.90 7.00 13.36
N VAL A 165 -4.44 5.88 13.83
CA VAL A 165 -5.11 5.81 15.13
C VAL A 165 -4.14 6.17 16.24
N LEU A 166 -2.93 5.61 16.24
CA LEU A 166 -1.89 5.96 17.21
C LEU A 166 -1.55 7.46 17.18
N TRP A 167 -1.64 8.08 15.99
CA TRP A 167 -1.35 9.51 15.84
C TRP A 167 -2.43 10.42 16.40
N LYS A 168 -3.70 10.01 16.29
CA LYS A 168 -4.84 10.77 16.85
C LYS A 168 -4.83 10.83 18.37
N ASP A 169 -4.43 9.72 18.99
CA ASP A 169 -4.57 9.53 20.45
C ASP A 169 -3.35 9.99 21.25
N ASN A 170 -2.28 10.42 20.58
CA ASN A 170 -1.03 10.79 21.24
C ASN A 170 -0.47 12.10 20.69
N SER A 171 0.40 12.75 21.47
CA SER A 171 1.20 13.86 20.92
C SER A 171 2.13 13.35 19.81
N PRO A 172 2.52 14.19 18.82
CA PRO A 172 3.33 13.76 17.68
C PRO A 172 4.62 13.04 18.06
N ASN A 173 5.29 13.48 19.12
CA ASN A 173 6.53 12.85 19.59
C ASN A 173 6.30 11.43 20.13
N ILE A 174 5.24 11.23 20.90
CA ILE A 174 4.88 9.93 21.43
C ILE A 174 4.39 9.01 20.32
N ALA A 175 3.56 9.52 19.41
CA ALA A 175 3.06 8.77 18.27
C ALA A 175 4.18 8.27 17.37
N SER A 176 5.12 9.16 16.99
CA SER A 176 6.27 8.79 16.16
C SER A 176 7.16 7.75 16.84
N SER A 177 7.45 7.90 18.14
CA SER A 177 8.22 6.91 18.89
C SER A 177 7.54 5.54 18.85
N LYS A 178 6.24 5.47 19.17
CA LYS A 178 5.48 4.21 19.17
C LYS A 178 5.46 3.54 17.81
N VAL A 179 5.24 4.31 16.74
CA VAL A 179 5.23 3.79 15.36
C VAL A 179 6.61 3.26 14.97
N ILE A 180 7.67 4.05 15.22
CA ILE A 180 9.05 3.66 14.90
C ILE A 180 9.47 2.41 15.66
N ASP A 181 9.23 2.37 16.98
CA ASP A 181 9.58 1.22 17.82
C ASP A 181 8.87 -0.05 17.35
N LYS A 182 7.58 0.05 16.99
CA LYS A 182 6.82 -1.08 16.48
C LYS A 182 7.35 -1.54 15.11
N LEU A 183 7.59 -0.63 14.18
CA LEU A 183 8.13 -0.96 12.87
C LEU A 183 9.53 -1.57 12.95
N ILE A 184 10.40 -1.07 13.83
CA ILE A 184 11.76 -1.63 14.00
C ILE A 184 11.70 -3.03 14.63
N ARG A 185 10.82 -3.23 15.61
CA ARG A 185 10.68 -4.51 16.30
C ARG A 185 9.99 -5.56 15.45
N ASP A 186 8.85 -5.22 14.88
CA ASP A 186 7.92 -6.18 14.27
C ASP A 186 7.93 -6.12 12.73
N GLY A 187 8.38 -5.02 12.13
CA GLY A 187 8.32 -4.75 10.68
C GLY A 187 6.91 -4.42 10.17
N LYS A 188 5.93 -4.34 11.07
CA LYS A 188 4.50 -4.11 10.76
C LYS A 188 3.81 -3.32 11.87
N MET A 189 2.61 -2.80 11.56
CA MET A 189 1.75 -2.07 12.47
C MET A 189 0.69 -2.97 13.13
#